data_499f8c04d634a35a34d808a8158b779c
#
_entry.id   499f8c04d634a35a34d808a8158b779c
#
_cell.length_a   1.000
_cell.length_b   1.000
_cell.length_c   1.000
_cell.angle_alpha   90.00
_cell.angle_beta   90.00
_cell.angle_gamma   90.00
#
_symmetry.space_group_name_H-M   'P 1'
#
loop_
_entity.id
_entity.type
_entity.pdbx_description
1 polymer ?
#
loop_
_entity_poly.entity_id
_entity_poly.type
_entity_poly.pdbx_seq_one_letter_code
_entity_poly.pdbx_strand_id
1 'polypeptide(L)'
;MSYIWLIKKKKLKKHTKVYMDFFDYGEQDFVMCEMCQQDRAVDIHHLESRAMGGSKNKDYIENLMGLCRDCHNKAEADSMFNMFCKIKHLENVCHQIYAMIEYNKTMKRYENRK
;
A
#
# COMPACT_ATOMS: atom_id res chain seq x y z
N MET A 1 25.08 -1.91 8.56
CA MET A 1 24.37 -1.65 8.26
C MET A 1 23.48 -1.43 8.78
N SER A 2 23.20 -1.56 8.92
CA SER A 2 22.28 -1.65 9.57
C SER A 2 21.89 -0.76 10.63
N TYR A 3 22.69 -0.11 11.36
CA TYR A 3 22.31 0.74 12.44
C TYR A 3 21.55 1.98 11.98
N ILE A 4 22.07 2.63 10.95
CA ILE A 4 21.40 3.80 10.35
C ILE A 4 20.08 3.35 9.73
N TRP A 5 20.08 2.17 9.14
CA TRP A 5 18.89 1.62 8.54
C TRP A 5 17.79 1.41 9.59
N LEU A 6 18.15 0.89 10.75
CA LEU A 6 17.19 0.69 11.82
C LEU A 6 16.59 1.99 12.31
N ILE A 7 17.41 3.04 12.36
CA ILE A 7 16.91 4.34 12.78
C ILE A 7 15.92 4.88 11.77
N LYS A 8 16.21 4.72 10.48
CA LYS A 8 15.28 5.14 9.44
C LYS A 8 13.98 4.36 9.50
N LYS A 9 14.06 3.07 9.80
CA LYS A 9 12.89 2.24 9.92
C LYS A 9 11.93 2.77 10.98
N LYS A 10 12.47 3.25 12.09
CA LYS A 10 11.64 3.75 13.17
C LYS A 10 10.93 5.04 12.82
N LYS A 11 11.29 5.67 11.71
CA LYS A 11 10.72 6.96 11.30
C LYS A 11 9.65 6.83 10.23
N LEU A 12 9.27 5.61 9.88
CA LEU A 12 8.19 5.42 8.93
C LEU A 12 6.89 5.96 9.48
N LYS A 13 6.17 6.68 8.66
CA LYS A 13 4.86 7.19 9.04
C LYS A 13 3.89 6.02 9.20
N LYS A 14 2.88 6.22 10.03
CA LYS A 14 1.91 5.17 10.31
C LYS A 14 1.26 4.64 9.03
N HIS A 15 0.80 5.53 8.16
CA HIS A 15 0.11 5.07 6.95
C HIS A 15 1.05 4.34 6.01
N THR A 16 2.32 4.71 5.96
CA THR A 16 3.31 3.99 5.15
C THR A 16 3.47 2.57 5.69
N LYS A 17 3.55 2.44 7.01
CA LYS A 17 3.70 1.14 7.63
C LYS A 17 2.48 0.25 7.39
N VAL A 18 1.28 0.81 7.50
CA VAL A 18 0.05 0.07 7.22
C VAL A 18 0.09 -0.48 5.80
N TYR A 19 0.49 0.35 4.84
CA TYR A 19 0.55 -0.06 3.44
C TYR A 19 1.57 -1.17 3.22
N MET A 20 2.78 -0.96 3.72
CA MET A 20 3.88 -1.92 3.51
C MET A 20 3.57 -3.26 4.17
N ASP A 21 3.00 -3.23 5.37
CA ASP A 21 2.66 -4.45 6.08
C ASP A 21 1.57 -5.24 5.35
N PHE A 22 0.56 -4.54 4.85
CA PHE A 22 -0.54 -5.22 4.18
C PHE A 22 -0.10 -5.92 2.90
N PHE A 23 0.70 -5.24 2.09
CA PHE A 23 1.18 -5.81 0.82
C PHE A 23 2.46 -6.62 0.98
N ASP A 24 2.87 -6.84 2.22
CA ASP A 24 4.04 -7.67 2.54
C ASP A 24 5.33 -7.14 1.93
N TYR A 25 5.51 -5.85 1.97
CA TYR A 25 6.75 -5.21 1.54
C TYR A 25 7.70 -5.04 2.70
N GLY A 26 8.97 -5.41 2.51
CA GLY A 26 10.03 -5.05 3.43
C GLY A 26 10.47 -3.61 3.16
N GLU A 27 11.20 -3.05 4.10
CA GLU A 27 11.57 -1.64 4.03
C GLU A 27 12.47 -1.30 2.86
N GLN A 28 13.20 -2.28 2.36
CA GLN A 28 14.09 -2.06 1.23
C GLN A 28 13.52 -2.57 -0.07
N ASP A 29 12.28 -3.03 -0.06
CA ASP A 29 11.67 -3.54 -1.26
C ASP A 29 11.33 -2.43 -2.22
N PHE A 30 11.36 -2.74 -3.49
CA PHE A 30 10.93 -1.83 -4.53
C PHE A 30 9.40 -1.89 -4.61
N VAL A 31 8.76 -0.78 -4.26
CA VAL A 31 7.30 -0.71 -4.33
C VAL A 31 6.90 -0.10 -5.66
N MET A 32 6.16 -0.85 -6.44
CA MET A 32 5.72 -0.41 -7.76
C MET A 32 4.49 0.47 -7.63
N CYS A 33 4.42 1.52 -8.45
CA CYS A 33 3.22 2.35 -8.54
C CYS A 33 2.03 1.46 -8.92
N GLU A 34 0.97 1.50 -8.14
CA GLU A 34 -0.19 0.66 -8.39
C GLU A 34 -0.92 1.02 -9.67
N MET A 35 -0.85 2.28 -10.07
CA MET A 35 -1.64 2.75 -11.21
C MET A 35 -0.94 2.53 -12.54
N CYS A 36 0.26 3.07 -12.72
CA CYS A 36 0.95 2.94 -14.01
C CYS A 36 1.79 1.67 -14.11
N GLN A 37 2.22 1.14 -12.99
CA GLN A 37 3.02 -0.08 -12.93
C GLN A 37 4.32 0.00 -13.75
N GLN A 38 4.84 1.20 -13.90
CA GLN A 38 6.09 1.42 -14.62
C GLN A 38 7.13 2.10 -13.76
N ASP A 39 6.68 2.95 -12.85
CA ASP A 39 7.58 3.71 -12.00
C ASP A 39 7.45 3.29 -10.57
N ARG A 40 8.48 3.61 -9.78
CA ARG A 40 8.48 3.33 -8.37
C ARG A 40 7.47 4.21 -7.64
N ALA A 41 6.72 3.62 -6.71
CA ALA A 41 5.86 4.40 -5.84
C ALA A 41 6.75 5.21 -4.88
N VAL A 42 6.44 6.48 -4.75
CA VAL A 42 7.19 7.36 -3.85
C VAL A 42 6.30 7.99 -2.80
N ASP A 43 5.00 7.95 -3.00
CA ASP A 43 4.04 8.52 -2.05
C ASP A 43 2.96 7.51 -1.74
N ILE A 44 2.45 7.58 -0.52
CA ILE A 44 1.23 6.87 -0.16
C ILE A 44 0.11 7.90 -0.23
N HIS A 45 -0.75 7.72 -1.21
CA HIS A 45 -1.83 8.65 -1.51
C HIS A 45 -3.09 8.26 -0.75
N HIS A 46 -3.71 9.23 -0.08
CA HIS A 46 -5.01 9.02 0.54
C HIS A 46 -6.07 9.26 -0.52
N LEU A 47 -6.77 8.18 -0.92
CA LEU A 47 -7.79 8.27 -1.96
C LEU A 47 -8.93 9.19 -1.54
N GLU A 48 -9.35 9.08 -0.27
CA GLU A 48 -10.18 10.09 0.34
C GLU A 48 -9.28 10.94 1.22
N SER A 49 -9.26 12.21 0.92
CA SER A 49 -8.39 13.14 1.59
C SER A 49 -8.65 13.14 3.09
N ARG A 50 -7.60 13.26 3.87
CA ARG A 50 -7.75 13.50 5.29
C ARG A 50 -8.43 14.84 5.45
N ALA A 51 -9.39 14.92 6.35
CA ALA A 51 -10.03 16.19 6.64
C ALA A 51 -8.99 17.16 7.19
N MET A 52 -9.32 18.45 7.21
CA MET A 52 -8.47 19.45 7.83
C MET A 52 -8.11 18.99 9.23
N GLY A 53 -6.83 19.05 9.57
CA GLY A 53 -6.34 18.54 10.83
C GLY A 53 -5.78 17.11 10.75
N GLY A 54 -5.84 16.48 9.59
CA GLY A 54 -5.19 15.20 9.39
C GLY A 54 -5.83 14.05 10.14
N SER A 55 -7.10 13.79 9.90
CA SER A 55 -7.82 12.73 10.59
C SER A 55 -7.14 11.37 10.46
N LYS A 56 -6.83 10.73 11.57
CA LYS A 56 -6.21 9.41 11.58
C LYS A 56 -7.18 8.31 11.15
N ASN A 57 -8.47 8.62 11.10
CA ASN A 57 -9.47 7.64 10.67
C ASN A 57 -9.37 7.32 9.19
N LYS A 58 -8.54 8.03 8.44
CA LYS A 58 -8.36 7.79 7.01
C LYS A 58 -7.16 6.90 6.70
N ASP A 59 -6.44 6.42 7.73
CA ASP A 59 -5.24 5.60 7.52
C ASP A 59 -5.57 4.10 7.53
N TYR A 60 -6.54 3.69 6.74
CA TYR A 60 -6.84 2.27 6.56
C TYR A 60 -6.49 1.86 5.13
N ILE A 61 -6.19 0.57 4.96
CA ILE A 61 -5.59 0.10 3.71
C ILE A 61 -6.40 0.41 2.47
N GLU A 62 -7.73 0.36 2.56
CA GLU A 62 -8.58 0.64 1.39
C GLU A 62 -8.45 2.08 0.90
N ASN A 63 -7.89 2.95 1.74
CA ASN A 63 -7.71 4.36 1.41
C ASN A 63 -6.27 4.74 1.10
N LEU A 64 -5.34 3.80 1.16
CA LEU A 64 -3.91 4.08 1.02
C LEU A 64 -3.36 3.41 -0.23
N MET A 65 -2.95 4.21 -1.20
CA MET A 65 -2.47 3.69 -2.47
C MET A 65 -1.05 4.17 -2.75
N GLY A 66 -0.15 3.24 -3.09
CA GLY A 66 1.21 3.61 -3.44
C GLY A 66 1.27 4.11 -4.87
N LEU A 67 1.72 5.33 -5.06
CA LEU A 67 1.76 5.96 -6.39
C LEU A 67 3.12 6.61 -6.63
N CYS A 68 3.55 6.59 -7.91
CA CYS A 68 4.67 7.40 -8.32
C CYS A 68 4.28 8.87 -8.28
N ARG A 69 5.28 9.75 -8.38
CA ARG A 69 5.01 11.18 -8.27
C ARG A 69 4.01 11.67 -9.31
N ASP A 70 4.18 11.22 -10.56
CA ASP A 70 3.31 11.67 -11.65
C ASP A 70 1.86 11.23 -11.43
N CYS A 71 1.66 9.96 -11.07
CA CYS A 71 0.31 9.46 -10.82
C CYS A 71 -0.32 10.13 -9.60
N HIS A 72 0.48 10.38 -8.58
CA HIS A 72 -0.01 11.07 -7.39
C HIS A 72 -0.48 12.49 -7.73
N ASN A 73 0.35 13.23 -8.47
CA ASN A 73 -0.03 14.58 -8.88
C ASN A 73 -1.30 14.58 -9.72
N LYS A 74 -1.41 13.60 -10.61
CA LYS A 74 -2.60 13.49 -11.47
C LYS A 74 -3.84 13.17 -10.67
N ALA A 75 -3.71 12.29 -9.67
CA ALA A 75 -4.84 11.93 -8.82
C ALA A 75 -5.31 13.13 -8.00
N GLU A 76 -4.38 13.98 -7.57
CA GLU A 76 -4.72 15.16 -6.80
C GLU A 76 -5.38 16.23 -7.65
N ALA A 77 -5.03 16.30 -8.93
CA ALA A 77 -5.54 17.33 -9.82
C ALA A 77 -6.83 16.94 -10.54
N ASP A 78 -7.12 15.65 -10.66
CA ASP A 78 -8.21 15.15 -11.48
C ASP A 78 -9.02 14.13 -10.69
N SER A 79 -10.22 14.52 -10.30
CA SER A 79 -11.07 13.66 -9.47
C SER A 79 -11.50 12.39 -10.19
N MET A 80 -11.64 12.43 -11.52
CA MET A 80 -12.00 11.24 -12.28
C MET A 80 -10.83 10.25 -12.27
N PHE A 81 -9.61 10.73 -12.44
CA PHE A 81 -8.45 9.88 -12.36
C PHE A 81 -8.31 9.27 -10.97
N ASN A 82 -8.60 10.07 -9.94
CA ASN A 82 -8.56 9.58 -8.56
C ASN A 82 -9.60 8.47 -8.34
N MET A 83 -10.75 8.57 -8.97
CA MET A 83 -11.76 7.53 -8.89
C MET A 83 -11.26 6.24 -9.53
N PHE A 84 -10.60 6.34 -10.68
CA PHE A 84 -10.00 5.16 -11.32
C PHE A 84 -8.92 4.56 -10.44
N CYS A 85 -8.14 5.39 -9.78
CA CYS A 85 -7.15 4.92 -8.82
C CYS A 85 -7.81 4.12 -7.70
N LYS A 86 -8.93 4.61 -7.19
CA LYS A 86 -9.65 3.92 -6.13
C LYS A 86 -10.12 2.55 -6.57
N ILE A 87 -10.66 2.46 -7.79
CA ILE A 87 -11.11 1.18 -8.32
C ILE A 87 -9.95 0.20 -8.43
N LYS A 88 -8.84 0.66 -9.00
CA LYS A 88 -7.67 -0.19 -9.16
C LYS A 88 -7.12 -0.66 -7.81
N HIS A 89 -7.06 0.25 -6.85
CA HIS A 89 -6.54 -0.08 -5.54
C HIS A 89 -7.43 -1.11 -4.84
N LEU A 90 -8.74 -0.96 -4.92
CA LEU A 90 -9.64 -1.92 -4.31
C LEU A 90 -9.48 -3.31 -4.92
N GLU A 91 -9.26 -3.37 -6.23
CA GLU A 91 -8.95 -4.64 -6.88
C GLU A 91 -7.68 -5.25 -6.32
N ASN A 92 -6.65 -4.44 -6.17
CA ASN A 92 -5.37 -4.92 -5.64
C ASN A 92 -5.50 -5.42 -4.21
N VAL A 93 -6.28 -4.70 -3.39
CA VAL A 93 -6.53 -5.11 -2.01
C VAL A 93 -7.26 -6.45 -1.99
N CYS A 94 -8.27 -6.62 -2.83
CA CYS A 94 -9.01 -7.88 -2.90
C CYS A 94 -8.11 -9.04 -3.33
N HIS A 95 -7.24 -8.81 -4.31
CA HIS A 95 -6.30 -9.84 -4.76
C HIS A 95 -5.35 -10.23 -3.65
N GLN A 96 -4.87 -9.26 -2.87
CA GLN A 96 -3.96 -9.56 -1.77
C GLN A 96 -4.65 -10.39 -0.69
N ILE A 97 -5.88 -10.04 -0.35
CA ILE A 97 -6.64 -10.80 0.65
C ILE A 97 -6.86 -12.22 0.17
N TYR A 98 -7.24 -12.39 -1.09
CA TYR A 98 -7.45 -13.72 -1.65
C TYR A 98 -6.17 -14.55 -1.59
N ALA A 99 -5.04 -13.93 -1.97
CA ALA A 99 -3.76 -14.63 -1.96
C ALA A 99 -3.39 -15.06 -0.54
N MET A 100 -3.66 -14.23 0.46
CA MET A 100 -3.38 -14.56 1.85
C MET A 100 -4.23 -15.73 2.32
N ILE A 101 -5.50 -15.75 1.94
CA ILE A 101 -6.40 -16.83 2.32
C ILE A 101 -5.93 -18.15 1.70
N GLU A 102 -5.58 -18.12 0.41
CA GLU A 102 -5.12 -19.33 -0.29
C GLU A 102 -3.79 -19.83 0.25
N TYR A 103 -2.90 -18.90 0.59
CA TYR A 103 -1.63 -19.27 1.18
C TYR A 103 -1.86 -20.02 2.51
N ASN A 104 -2.72 -19.48 3.36
CA ASN A 104 -2.99 -20.08 4.66
C ASN A 104 -3.62 -21.46 4.52
N LYS A 105 -4.55 -21.62 3.58
CA LYS A 105 -5.17 -22.93 3.32
C LYS A 105 -4.13 -23.94 2.87
N THR A 106 -3.24 -23.53 1.98
CA THR A 106 -2.22 -24.42 1.43
C THR A 106 -1.24 -24.85 2.50
N MET A 107 -0.81 -23.90 3.33
CA MET A 107 0.11 -24.22 4.42
C MET A 107 -0.51 -25.17 5.42
N LYS A 108 -1.79 -24.98 5.72
CA LYS A 108 -2.50 -25.86 6.64
C LYS A 108 -2.55 -27.29 6.11
N ARG A 109 -2.82 -27.45 4.82
CA ARG A 109 -2.82 -28.79 4.20
C ARG A 109 -1.45 -29.42 4.28
N TYR A 110 -0.42 -28.60 4.00
CA TYR A 110 0.96 -29.11 4.04
C TYR A 110 1.33 -29.57 5.44
N GLU A 111 0.97 -28.81 6.45
CA GLU A 111 1.26 -29.18 7.85
C GLU A 111 0.55 -30.44 8.26
N ASN A 112 -0.68 -30.62 7.80
CA ASN A 112 -1.46 -31.81 8.15
C ASN A 112 -0.93 -33.10 7.52
N ARG A 113 -0.04 -32.98 6.53
CA ARG A 113 0.55 -34.14 5.89
C ARG A 113 1.83 -34.61 6.54
N LYS A 114 2.35 -33.85 7.48
CA LYS A 114 3.56 -34.27 8.21
C LYS A 114 3.24 -35.34 9.28
#